data_5be845979a6b1b07a5b1de6ce2213f59
#
_entry.id   5be845979a6b1b07a5b1de6ce2213f59
#
_cell.length_a   1.000
_cell.length_b   1.000
_cell.length_c   1.000
_cell.angle_alpha   90.00
_cell.angle_beta   90.00
_cell.angle_gamma   90.00
#
_symmetry.space_group_name_H-M   'P 1'
#
loop_
_entity.id
_entity.type
_entity.pdbx_description
1 polymer ?
#
loop_
_entity_poly.entity_id
_entity_poly.type
_entity_poly.pdbx_seq_one_letter_code
_entity_poly.pdbx_strand_id
1 'polypeptide(L)'
;MDRFSRRRTIYMLDFASTAIYALLAGLMHFGLFSFWAFASITFIIGTIHSAYTVAFESFYPMLVSEGNYIKAYSVLSTLETLVLVMIPVSTFLYKTVGMVWLMLINSACFCTAAIFETQISDVEGKNGQSGSKYTFGGYMEDMKEGMRYLWTEKGLLYITLYFIFCFMATGASNVITLPYFKAGYADGEYIYMSVWGFMVLGRVLGGMMHYRLHLPEEHKFKIAVFVYVVISALEGTYLYLPLALMRLFCFLQGVLGVTSYNIRISSTQSYVPDDRKGRFNGTFLMLTTVGSLLGQLLAGMLTEIMPMRGVLSLFMGISGASAVIIMGKGRNAVKPIYNKKQ
;
A
#
# COMPACT_ATOMS: atom_id res chain seq x y z
N MET A 1 -10.50 20.87 -8.80
CA MET A 1 -11.05 19.90 -9.76
C MET A 1 -12.45 20.27 -10.29
N ASP A 2 -13.16 21.20 -9.70
CA ASP A 2 -14.53 21.58 -10.12
C ASP A 2 -14.64 22.36 -11.45
N ARG A 3 -13.53 22.67 -12.10
CA ARG A 3 -13.51 23.25 -13.47
C ARG A 3 -13.22 22.26 -14.59
N PHE A 4 -12.82 21.02 -14.25
CA PHE A 4 -12.56 19.96 -15.21
C PHE A 4 -13.46 18.77 -14.89
N SER A 5 -14.10 18.23 -15.92
CA SER A 5 -14.84 16.97 -15.79
C SER A 5 -13.90 15.89 -15.24
N ARG A 6 -14.31 15.20 -14.14
CA ARG A 6 -13.53 14.13 -13.51
C ARG A 6 -13.22 13.04 -14.53
N ARG A 7 -14.20 12.69 -15.35
CA ARG A 7 -14.04 11.79 -16.48
C ARG A 7 -12.93 12.27 -17.41
N ARG A 8 -12.92 13.57 -17.81
CA ARG A 8 -11.90 14.13 -18.69
C ARG A 8 -10.51 14.05 -18.05
N THR A 9 -10.40 14.30 -16.77
CA THR A 9 -9.14 14.19 -16.02
C THR A 9 -8.61 12.76 -16.07
N ILE A 10 -9.46 11.74 -15.81
CA ILE A 10 -9.09 10.33 -15.78
C ILE A 10 -8.51 9.90 -17.13
N TYR A 11 -9.24 10.01 -18.23
CA TYR A 11 -8.71 9.57 -19.52
C TYR A 11 -7.52 10.40 -20.04
N MET A 12 -7.41 11.68 -19.70
CA MET A 12 -6.23 12.49 -20.04
C MET A 12 -4.98 12.03 -19.30
N LEU A 13 -5.11 11.66 -18.03
CA LEU A 13 -4.01 11.12 -17.24
C LEU A 13 -3.58 9.74 -17.76
N ASP A 14 -4.50 8.91 -18.24
CA ASP A 14 -4.19 7.62 -18.85
C ASP A 14 -3.52 7.77 -20.22
N PHE A 15 -3.92 8.74 -21.05
CA PHE A 15 -3.19 9.06 -22.26
C PHE A 15 -1.79 9.63 -21.98
N ALA A 16 -1.63 10.44 -20.93
CA ALA A 16 -0.32 10.91 -20.50
C ALA A 16 0.56 9.74 -20.02
N SER A 17 0.00 8.81 -19.26
CA SER A 17 0.69 7.59 -18.84
C SER A 17 1.10 6.74 -20.04
N THR A 18 0.24 6.56 -21.04
CA THR A 18 0.54 5.89 -22.31
C THR A 18 1.80 6.47 -22.95
N ALA A 19 1.85 7.79 -23.11
CA ALA A 19 3.00 8.47 -23.74
C ALA A 19 4.29 8.30 -22.92
N ILE A 20 4.19 8.38 -21.59
CA ILE A 20 5.36 8.27 -20.70
C ILE A 20 5.91 6.84 -20.69
N TYR A 21 5.06 5.81 -20.63
CA TYR A 21 5.53 4.42 -20.69
C TYR A 21 6.11 4.06 -22.06
N ALA A 22 5.57 4.59 -23.16
CA ALA A 22 6.15 4.46 -24.49
C ALA A 22 7.53 5.15 -24.58
N LEU A 23 7.66 6.36 -24.00
CA LEU A 23 8.94 7.06 -23.91
C LEU A 23 9.98 6.27 -23.12
N LEU A 24 9.59 5.71 -21.96
CA LEU A 24 10.47 4.86 -21.15
C LEU A 24 10.94 3.64 -21.94
N ALA A 25 10.04 2.96 -22.65
CA ALA A 25 10.39 1.82 -23.50
C ALA A 25 11.41 2.22 -24.57
N GLY A 26 11.23 3.38 -25.22
CA GLY A 26 12.17 3.92 -26.20
C GLY A 26 13.54 4.24 -25.60
N LEU A 27 13.60 4.94 -24.48
CA LEU A 27 14.85 5.26 -23.79
C LEU A 27 15.63 3.99 -23.41
N MET A 28 14.91 2.98 -22.91
CA MET A 28 15.53 1.70 -22.56
C MET A 28 15.99 0.91 -23.80
N HIS A 29 15.23 0.92 -24.89
CA HIS A 29 15.58 0.24 -26.14
C HIS A 29 16.86 0.81 -26.76
N PHE A 30 17.03 2.13 -26.75
CA PHE A 30 18.22 2.81 -27.28
C PHE A 30 19.40 2.83 -26.27
N GLY A 31 19.27 2.23 -25.09
CA GLY A 31 20.32 2.21 -24.08
C GLY A 31 20.61 3.57 -23.44
N LEU A 32 19.71 4.54 -23.58
CA LEU A 32 19.83 5.90 -23.03
C LEU A 32 19.45 5.89 -21.55
N PHE A 33 20.29 5.26 -20.72
CA PHE A 33 20.07 5.19 -19.29
C PHE A 33 20.71 6.40 -18.60
N SER A 34 19.87 7.23 -17.95
CA SER A 34 20.30 8.27 -17.03
C SER A 34 19.49 8.16 -15.74
N PHE A 35 20.18 8.01 -14.62
CA PHE A 35 19.52 7.91 -13.30
C PHE A 35 18.55 9.08 -13.05
N TRP A 36 19.00 10.32 -13.35
CA TRP A 36 18.18 11.50 -13.12
C TRP A 36 16.96 11.59 -14.06
N ALA A 37 17.11 11.15 -15.30
CA ALA A 37 15.98 11.08 -16.22
C ALA A 37 14.93 10.08 -15.74
N PHE A 38 15.35 8.87 -15.34
CA PHE A 38 14.43 7.86 -14.81
C PHE A 38 13.78 8.29 -13.48
N ALA A 39 14.55 8.92 -12.58
CA ALA A 39 14.02 9.47 -11.33
C ALA A 39 12.95 10.53 -11.58
N SER A 40 13.21 11.46 -12.52
CA SER A 40 12.25 12.49 -12.92
C SER A 40 10.97 11.91 -13.53
N ILE A 41 11.12 10.93 -14.43
CA ILE A 41 9.97 10.27 -15.06
C ILE A 41 9.16 9.49 -14.01
N THR A 42 9.82 8.78 -13.09
CA THR A 42 9.15 8.07 -11.99
C THR A 42 8.38 9.03 -11.08
N PHE A 43 8.96 10.19 -10.79
CA PHE A 43 8.26 11.24 -10.02
C PHE A 43 7.00 11.74 -10.75
N ILE A 44 7.08 11.97 -12.08
CA ILE A 44 5.93 12.36 -12.90
C ILE A 44 4.85 11.26 -12.88
N ILE A 45 5.24 9.99 -13.07
CA ILE A 45 4.31 8.84 -13.00
C ILE A 45 3.61 8.80 -11.63
N GLY A 46 4.35 8.97 -10.54
CA GLY A 46 3.78 8.98 -9.18
C GLY A 46 2.78 10.13 -8.99
N THR A 47 3.09 11.30 -9.54
CA THR A 47 2.18 12.46 -9.51
C THR A 47 0.90 12.21 -10.32
N ILE A 48 1.02 11.64 -11.52
CA ILE A 48 -0.12 11.23 -12.35
C ILE A 48 -0.97 10.20 -11.63
N HIS A 49 -0.36 9.17 -11.04
CA HIS A 49 -1.06 8.14 -10.29
C HIS A 49 -1.83 8.71 -9.10
N SER A 50 -1.23 9.62 -8.33
CA SER A 50 -1.92 10.29 -7.23
C SER A 50 -3.11 11.12 -7.69
N ALA A 51 -2.97 11.87 -8.78
CA ALA A 51 -4.05 12.65 -9.37
C ALA A 51 -5.17 11.75 -9.92
N TYR A 52 -4.81 10.64 -10.57
CA TYR A 52 -5.74 9.63 -11.06
C TYR A 52 -6.55 9.02 -9.92
N THR A 53 -5.89 8.58 -8.85
CA THR A 53 -6.56 7.96 -7.68
C THR A 53 -7.61 8.90 -7.09
N VAL A 54 -7.28 10.16 -6.88
CA VAL A 54 -8.23 11.16 -6.36
C VAL A 54 -9.42 11.37 -7.32
N ALA A 55 -9.14 11.45 -8.62
CA ALA A 55 -10.19 11.60 -9.63
C ALA A 55 -11.09 10.35 -9.68
N PHE A 56 -10.51 9.15 -9.67
CA PHE A 56 -11.20 7.88 -9.70
C PHE A 56 -12.07 7.67 -8.45
N GLU A 57 -11.52 7.85 -7.26
CA GLU A 57 -12.28 7.69 -6.00
C GLU A 57 -13.47 8.64 -5.90
N SER A 58 -13.36 9.83 -6.51
CA SER A 58 -14.45 10.80 -6.54
C SER A 58 -15.48 10.52 -7.66
N PHE A 59 -15.08 9.87 -8.75
CA PHE A 59 -15.93 9.60 -9.91
C PHE A 59 -16.63 8.24 -9.81
N TYR A 60 -15.95 7.22 -9.31
CA TYR A 60 -16.46 5.84 -9.23
C TYR A 60 -17.82 5.72 -8.50
N PRO A 61 -18.06 6.36 -7.33
CA PRO A 61 -19.36 6.32 -6.68
C PRO A 61 -20.50 6.93 -7.50
N MET A 62 -20.18 7.89 -8.38
CA MET A 62 -21.18 8.55 -9.23
C MET A 62 -21.66 7.66 -10.39
N LEU A 63 -20.85 6.68 -10.77
CA LEU A 63 -21.20 5.69 -11.82
C LEU A 63 -22.07 4.56 -11.28
N VAL A 64 -22.12 4.39 -9.96
CA VAL A 64 -22.85 3.29 -9.32
C VAL A 64 -24.29 3.74 -9.03
N SER A 65 -25.26 2.99 -9.54
CA SER A 65 -26.68 3.22 -9.25
C SER A 65 -27.00 2.97 -7.77
N GLU A 66 -27.94 3.71 -7.23
CA GLU A 66 -28.43 3.54 -5.86
C GLU A 66 -28.81 2.07 -5.57
N GLY A 67 -28.41 1.57 -4.42
CA GLY A 67 -28.61 0.17 -3.99
C GLY A 67 -27.56 -0.84 -4.47
N ASN A 68 -26.65 -0.48 -5.40
CA ASN A 68 -25.62 -1.40 -5.90
C ASN A 68 -24.21 -1.13 -5.39
N TYR A 69 -24.04 -0.20 -4.43
CA TYR A 69 -22.71 0.16 -3.88
C TYR A 69 -21.95 -1.05 -3.35
N ILE A 70 -22.61 -1.95 -2.61
CA ILE A 70 -21.96 -3.17 -2.07
C ILE A 70 -21.40 -4.03 -3.19
N LYS A 71 -22.13 -4.23 -4.27
CA LYS A 71 -21.66 -5.04 -5.42
C LYS A 71 -20.48 -4.37 -6.12
N ALA A 72 -20.55 -3.06 -6.35
CA ALA A 72 -19.51 -2.29 -6.99
C ALA A 72 -18.19 -2.33 -6.19
N TYR A 73 -18.26 -2.08 -4.88
CA TYR A 73 -17.08 -2.17 -4.02
C TYR A 73 -16.56 -3.59 -3.83
N SER A 74 -17.40 -4.61 -3.93
CA SER A 74 -16.97 -6.02 -3.96
C SER A 74 -16.15 -6.33 -5.21
N VAL A 75 -16.54 -5.80 -6.37
CA VAL A 75 -15.76 -5.93 -7.61
C VAL A 75 -14.40 -5.23 -7.45
N LEU A 76 -14.38 -4.00 -6.92
CA LEU A 76 -13.14 -3.26 -6.68
C LEU A 76 -12.19 -4.02 -5.75
N SER A 77 -12.70 -4.53 -4.63
CA SER A 77 -11.93 -5.35 -3.69
C SER A 77 -11.39 -6.65 -4.32
N THR A 78 -12.15 -7.25 -5.23
CA THR A 78 -11.67 -8.42 -5.99
C THR A 78 -10.51 -8.03 -6.92
N LEU A 79 -10.62 -6.90 -7.60
CA LEU A 79 -9.53 -6.38 -8.45
C LEU A 79 -8.27 -6.07 -7.63
N GLU A 80 -8.40 -5.44 -6.47
CA GLU A 80 -7.26 -5.20 -5.55
C GLU A 80 -6.58 -6.51 -5.12
N THR A 81 -7.37 -7.56 -4.90
CA THR A 81 -6.82 -8.89 -4.58
C THR A 81 -6.08 -9.48 -5.77
N LEU A 82 -6.61 -9.32 -7.00
CA LEU A 82 -5.94 -9.77 -8.22
C LEU A 82 -4.59 -9.06 -8.45
N VAL A 83 -4.47 -7.78 -8.07
CA VAL A 83 -3.20 -7.05 -8.14
C VAL A 83 -2.10 -7.76 -7.34
N LEU A 84 -2.42 -8.32 -6.17
CA LEU A 84 -1.44 -9.07 -5.37
C LEU A 84 -0.95 -10.34 -6.09
N VAL A 85 -1.84 -11.00 -6.83
CA VAL A 85 -1.49 -12.18 -7.66
C VAL A 85 -0.63 -11.78 -8.87
N MET A 86 -0.80 -10.56 -9.38
CA MET A 86 -0.03 -10.07 -10.52
C MET A 86 1.43 -9.75 -10.19
N ILE A 87 1.81 -9.57 -8.93
CA ILE A 87 3.21 -9.29 -8.55
C ILE A 87 4.16 -10.42 -8.99
N PRO A 88 3.94 -11.70 -8.63
CA PRO A 88 4.76 -12.79 -9.14
C PRO A 88 4.66 -12.96 -10.66
N VAL A 89 3.48 -12.74 -11.27
CA VAL A 89 3.30 -12.78 -12.72
C VAL A 89 4.16 -11.73 -13.41
N SER A 90 4.19 -10.51 -12.89
CA SER A 90 5.03 -9.42 -13.43
C SER A 90 6.51 -9.75 -13.38
N THR A 91 6.98 -10.38 -12.30
CA THR A 91 8.37 -10.81 -12.17
C THR A 91 8.72 -11.91 -13.19
N PHE A 92 7.81 -12.85 -13.42
CA PHE A 92 7.98 -13.88 -14.46
C PHE A 92 8.03 -13.27 -15.85
N LEU A 93 7.10 -12.36 -16.18
CA LEU A 93 7.07 -11.66 -17.46
C LEU A 93 8.35 -10.81 -17.67
N TYR A 94 8.84 -10.14 -16.63
CA TYR A 94 10.09 -9.39 -16.70
C TYR A 94 11.25 -10.26 -17.18
N LYS A 95 11.37 -11.49 -16.65
CA LYS A 95 12.44 -12.41 -17.01
C LYS A 95 12.29 -13.00 -18.42
N THR A 96 11.07 -13.27 -18.86
CA THR A 96 10.79 -13.93 -20.15
C THR A 96 10.72 -12.97 -21.32
N VAL A 97 10.09 -11.81 -21.13
CA VAL A 97 9.79 -10.85 -22.20
C VAL A 97 10.75 -9.65 -22.18
N GLY A 98 11.28 -9.32 -21.00
CA GLY A 98 12.19 -8.20 -20.80
C GLY A 98 11.48 -6.89 -20.50
N MET A 99 12.23 -5.93 -19.97
CA MET A 99 11.67 -4.66 -19.43
C MET A 99 11.07 -3.76 -20.51
N VAL A 100 11.69 -3.71 -21.70
CA VAL A 100 11.21 -2.87 -22.82
C VAL A 100 9.79 -3.28 -23.24
N TRP A 101 9.58 -4.58 -23.43
CA TRP A 101 8.26 -5.10 -23.79
C TRP A 101 7.22 -4.92 -22.70
N LEU A 102 7.62 -5.06 -21.43
CA LEU A 102 6.71 -4.75 -20.30
C LEU A 102 6.25 -3.30 -20.31
N MET A 103 7.14 -2.35 -20.58
CA MET A 103 6.78 -0.95 -20.69
C MET A 103 5.83 -0.70 -21.87
N LEU A 104 6.04 -1.35 -23.01
CA LEU A 104 5.14 -1.27 -24.17
C LEU A 104 3.76 -1.88 -23.89
N ILE A 105 3.71 -3.04 -23.22
CA ILE A 105 2.43 -3.65 -22.80
C ILE A 105 1.69 -2.70 -21.85
N ASN A 106 2.39 -2.14 -20.88
CA ASN A 106 1.80 -1.18 -19.93
C ASN A 106 1.25 0.06 -20.65
N SER A 107 2.02 0.62 -21.60
CA SER A 107 1.58 1.71 -22.47
C SER A 107 0.30 1.34 -23.24
N ALA A 108 0.25 0.16 -23.84
CA ALA A 108 -0.94 -0.33 -24.56
C ALA A 108 -2.16 -0.50 -23.62
N CYS A 109 -1.95 -0.99 -22.40
CA CYS A 109 -3.00 -1.12 -21.39
C CYS A 109 -3.60 0.25 -21.00
N PHE A 110 -2.75 1.26 -20.73
CA PHE A 110 -3.22 2.61 -20.43
C PHE A 110 -3.94 3.24 -21.62
N CYS A 111 -3.44 3.05 -22.85
CA CYS A 111 -4.10 3.51 -24.06
C CYS A 111 -5.51 2.91 -24.20
N THR A 112 -5.61 1.60 -23.99
CA THR A 112 -6.88 0.88 -24.07
C THR A 112 -7.85 1.36 -22.99
N ALA A 113 -7.38 1.52 -21.74
CA ALA A 113 -8.17 2.08 -20.64
C ALA A 113 -8.70 3.48 -20.99
N ALA A 114 -7.81 4.38 -21.44
CA ALA A 114 -8.19 5.74 -21.85
C ALA A 114 -9.28 5.75 -22.94
N ILE A 115 -9.17 4.85 -23.94
CA ILE A 115 -10.19 4.74 -25.00
C ILE A 115 -11.55 4.31 -24.42
N PHE A 116 -11.59 3.30 -23.54
CA PHE A 116 -12.81 2.89 -22.87
C PHE A 116 -13.41 3.99 -21.99
N GLU A 117 -12.57 4.72 -21.26
CA GLU A 117 -12.99 5.82 -20.39
C GLU A 117 -13.60 7.00 -21.18
N THR A 118 -13.14 7.25 -22.42
CA THR A 118 -13.79 8.23 -23.30
C THR A 118 -15.22 7.84 -23.70
N GLN A 119 -15.60 6.57 -23.58
CA GLN A 119 -16.95 6.09 -23.92
C GLN A 119 -17.92 6.13 -22.73
N ILE A 120 -17.42 6.36 -21.50
CA ILE A 120 -18.27 6.47 -20.31
C ILE A 120 -19.20 7.68 -20.48
N SER A 121 -20.50 7.52 -20.22
CA SER A 121 -21.48 8.61 -20.31
C SER A 121 -21.15 9.72 -19.29
N ASP A 122 -21.40 10.96 -19.67
CA ASP A 122 -21.18 12.11 -18.79
C ASP A 122 -22.31 12.16 -17.73
N VAL A 123 -22.01 11.71 -16.53
CA VAL A 123 -22.94 11.64 -15.39
C VAL A 123 -22.88 12.92 -14.54
N GLU A 124 -21.88 13.78 -14.76
CA GLU A 124 -21.62 14.97 -13.95
C GLU A 124 -22.73 16.04 -14.10
N GLY A 125 -23.50 16.01 -15.19
CA GLY A 125 -24.58 16.99 -15.45
C GLY A 125 -25.90 16.75 -14.67
N LYS A 126 -26.08 15.61 -14.02
CA LYS A 126 -27.37 15.25 -13.36
C LYS A 126 -27.41 15.49 -11.85
N ASN A 127 -26.31 15.60 -11.16
CA ASN A 127 -26.25 15.76 -9.69
C ASN A 127 -25.34 16.92 -9.23
N GLY A 128 -25.29 17.99 -9.99
CA GLY A 128 -24.43 19.16 -9.75
C GLY A 128 -24.80 20.05 -8.56
N GLN A 129 -25.13 19.48 -7.39
CA GLN A 129 -25.33 20.24 -6.15
C GLN A 129 -24.84 19.47 -4.94
N SER A 130 -23.56 19.16 -4.89
CA SER A 130 -22.83 18.90 -3.64
C SER A 130 -21.33 19.12 -3.84
N GLY A 131 -20.98 20.21 -4.49
CA GLY A 131 -19.62 20.66 -4.69
C GLY A 131 -19.09 21.40 -3.47
N SER A 132 -18.56 20.70 -2.50
CA SER A 132 -17.53 21.28 -1.64
C SER A 132 -16.35 21.61 -2.56
N LYS A 133 -16.04 22.91 -2.69
CA LYS A 133 -14.91 23.41 -3.48
C LYS A 133 -13.62 22.83 -2.89
N TYR A 134 -13.14 21.69 -3.44
CA TYR A 134 -11.80 21.20 -3.15
C TYR A 134 -10.77 22.15 -3.77
N THR A 135 -10.48 23.21 -3.04
CA THR A 135 -9.34 24.07 -3.30
C THR A 135 -8.11 23.44 -2.64
N PHE A 136 -6.91 23.61 -3.21
CA PHE A 136 -5.66 23.19 -2.57
C PHE A 136 -5.56 23.70 -1.12
N GLY A 137 -6.08 24.89 -0.84
CA GLY A 137 -6.24 25.42 0.51
C GLY A 137 -7.18 24.55 1.40
N GLY A 138 -8.31 24.09 0.86
CA GLY A 138 -9.21 23.20 1.58
C GLY A 138 -8.60 21.83 1.89
N TYR A 139 -7.84 21.25 0.94
CA TYR A 139 -7.09 20.01 1.21
C TYR A 139 -6.05 20.19 2.32
N MET A 140 -5.32 21.32 2.32
CA MET A 140 -4.34 21.64 3.37
C MET A 140 -5.03 21.87 4.73
N GLU A 141 -6.23 22.44 4.71
CA GLU A 141 -7.04 22.65 5.92
C GLU A 141 -7.58 21.33 6.47
N ASP A 142 -8.14 20.47 5.64
CA ASP A 142 -8.55 19.10 6.01
C ASP A 142 -7.38 18.29 6.57
N MET A 143 -6.19 18.41 6.00
CA MET A 143 -4.98 17.77 6.50
C MET A 143 -4.55 18.32 7.88
N LYS A 144 -4.61 19.63 8.08
CA LYS A 144 -4.35 20.27 9.38
C LYS A 144 -5.38 19.84 10.43
N GLU A 145 -6.63 19.77 10.06
CA GLU A 145 -7.69 19.28 10.96
C GLU A 145 -7.53 17.80 11.29
N GLY A 146 -7.18 16.96 10.30
CA GLY A 146 -6.86 15.56 10.53
C GLY A 146 -5.67 15.38 11.47
N MET A 147 -4.61 16.19 11.29
CA MET A 147 -3.46 16.20 12.19
C MET A 147 -3.85 16.67 13.60
N ARG A 148 -4.63 17.74 13.72
CA ARG A 148 -5.13 18.23 15.01
C ARG A 148 -6.00 17.18 15.71
N TYR A 149 -6.88 16.51 14.97
CA TYR A 149 -7.70 15.42 15.49
C TYR A 149 -6.84 14.28 16.01
N LEU A 150 -5.83 13.87 15.24
CA LEU A 150 -4.88 12.83 15.64
C LEU A 150 -4.12 13.20 16.93
N TRP A 151 -3.71 14.45 17.10
CA TRP A 151 -3.04 14.91 18.32
C TRP A 151 -3.98 14.94 19.54
N THR A 152 -5.27 15.20 19.34
CA THR A 152 -6.26 15.21 20.40
C THR A 152 -6.60 13.79 20.88
N GLU A 153 -6.68 12.83 19.93
CA GLU A 153 -7.04 11.43 20.18
C GLU A 153 -5.79 10.59 20.43
N LYS A 154 -5.32 10.59 21.68
CA LYS A 154 -4.06 9.90 22.07
C LYS A 154 -3.99 8.43 21.62
N GLY A 155 -5.11 7.71 21.64
CA GLY A 155 -5.14 6.30 21.22
C GLY A 155 -4.86 6.14 19.72
N LEU A 156 -5.48 6.96 18.87
CA LEU A 156 -5.22 7.00 17.43
C LEU A 156 -3.79 7.47 17.12
N LEU A 157 -3.28 8.41 17.91
CA LEU A 157 -1.89 8.87 17.79
C LEU A 157 -0.89 7.75 18.03
N TYR A 158 -1.03 6.97 19.11
CA TYR A 158 -0.14 5.83 19.39
C TYR A 158 -0.23 4.76 18.31
N ILE A 159 -1.42 4.45 17.79
CA ILE A 159 -1.61 3.53 16.67
C ILE A 159 -0.85 4.05 15.45
N THR A 160 -1.06 5.30 15.08
CA THR A 160 -0.42 5.91 13.90
C THR A 160 1.11 5.95 14.04
N LEU A 161 1.62 6.35 15.19
CA LEU A 161 3.07 6.37 15.47
C LEU A 161 3.69 4.98 15.31
N TYR A 162 3.07 3.93 15.85
CA TYR A 162 3.53 2.56 15.64
C TYR A 162 3.56 2.22 14.14
N PHE A 163 2.46 2.51 13.42
CA PHE A 163 2.37 2.16 12.00
C PHE A 163 3.34 2.96 11.11
N ILE A 164 3.79 4.16 11.50
CA ILE A 164 4.87 4.87 10.80
C ILE A 164 6.16 4.01 10.82
N PHE A 165 6.56 3.48 11.97
CA PHE A 165 7.73 2.60 12.07
C PHE A 165 7.51 1.25 11.37
N CYS A 166 6.32 0.69 11.45
CA CYS A 166 5.96 -0.53 10.73
C CYS A 166 6.09 -0.35 9.21
N PHE A 167 5.52 0.72 8.65
CA PHE A 167 5.64 1.01 7.22
C PHE A 167 7.05 1.43 6.81
N MET A 168 7.82 2.06 7.70
CA MET A 168 9.24 2.33 7.49
C MET A 168 10.03 1.01 7.32
N ALA A 169 9.78 0.02 8.15
CA ALA A 169 10.38 -1.30 8.03
C ALA A 169 9.91 -2.04 6.76
N THR A 170 8.63 -1.94 6.41
CA THR A 170 8.08 -2.48 5.15
C THR A 170 8.74 -1.82 3.94
N GLY A 171 8.93 -0.49 3.96
CA GLY A 171 9.65 0.25 2.92
C GLY A 171 11.08 -0.27 2.73
N ALA A 172 11.81 -0.49 3.82
CA ALA A 172 13.13 -1.08 3.78
C ALA A 172 13.12 -2.50 3.17
N SER A 173 12.16 -3.33 3.56
CA SER A 173 11.97 -4.69 3.02
C SER A 173 11.76 -4.67 1.51
N ASN A 174 10.96 -3.75 0.99
CA ASN A 174 10.67 -3.62 -0.44
C ASN A 174 11.93 -3.37 -1.30
N VAL A 175 12.89 -2.62 -0.76
CA VAL A 175 14.15 -2.30 -1.48
C VAL A 175 15.17 -3.43 -1.35
N ILE A 176 15.20 -4.12 -0.22
CA ILE A 176 16.25 -5.10 0.12
C ILE A 176 15.96 -6.48 -0.46
N THR A 177 14.70 -6.92 -0.45
CA THR A 177 14.37 -8.35 -0.61
C THR A 177 14.72 -8.88 -1.99
N LEU A 178 14.28 -8.23 -3.06
CA LEU A 178 14.59 -8.70 -4.44
C LEU A 178 16.10 -8.65 -4.75
N PRO A 179 16.83 -7.55 -4.48
CA PRO A 179 18.28 -7.51 -4.66
C PRO A 179 19.04 -8.59 -3.87
N TYR A 180 18.60 -8.88 -2.63
CA TYR A 180 19.20 -9.95 -1.83
C TYR A 180 19.12 -11.32 -2.53
N PHE A 181 17.94 -11.69 -3.06
CA PHE A 181 17.79 -12.95 -3.77
C PHE A 181 18.56 -12.97 -5.09
N LYS A 182 18.58 -11.87 -5.83
CA LYS A 182 19.35 -11.75 -7.08
C LYS A 182 20.86 -11.88 -6.87
N ALA A 183 21.38 -11.35 -5.79
CA ALA A 183 22.80 -11.43 -5.46
C ALA A 183 23.20 -12.79 -4.87
N GLY A 184 22.29 -13.46 -4.15
CA GLY A 184 22.61 -14.68 -3.40
C GLY A 184 22.33 -15.99 -4.14
N TYR A 185 21.55 -15.97 -5.23
CA TYR A 185 21.10 -17.20 -5.92
C TYR A 185 21.14 -17.05 -7.44
N ALA A 186 21.52 -18.10 -8.15
CA ALA A 186 21.58 -18.12 -9.62
C ALA A 186 20.23 -17.80 -10.26
N ASP A 187 19.14 -18.33 -9.67
CA ASP A 187 17.75 -18.07 -10.08
C ASP A 187 17.00 -17.20 -9.05
N GLY A 188 17.67 -16.16 -8.54
CA GLY A 188 17.20 -15.35 -7.43
C GLY A 188 15.79 -14.75 -7.62
N GLU A 189 15.42 -14.41 -8.85
CA GLU A 189 14.08 -13.90 -9.17
C GLU A 189 12.97 -14.95 -8.96
N TYR A 190 13.20 -16.20 -9.42
CA TYR A 190 12.23 -17.28 -9.20
C TYR A 190 12.15 -17.70 -7.73
N ILE A 191 13.30 -17.67 -7.04
CA ILE A 191 13.30 -17.94 -5.58
C ILE A 191 12.53 -16.86 -4.84
N TYR A 192 12.76 -15.59 -5.16
CA TYR A 192 11.98 -14.47 -4.62
C TYR A 192 10.47 -14.64 -4.87
N MET A 193 10.08 -14.95 -6.13
CA MET A 193 8.66 -15.22 -6.46
C MET A 193 8.09 -16.36 -5.63
N SER A 194 8.85 -17.44 -5.47
CA SER A 194 8.44 -18.59 -4.68
C SER A 194 8.19 -18.20 -3.21
N VAL A 195 9.13 -17.48 -2.59
CA VAL A 195 9.02 -17.02 -1.19
C VAL A 195 7.84 -16.06 -1.01
N TRP A 196 7.69 -15.10 -1.92
CA TRP A 196 6.57 -14.15 -1.92
C TRP A 196 5.22 -14.82 -2.20
N GLY A 197 5.21 -15.83 -3.07
CA GLY A 197 4.01 -16.64 -3.34
C GLY A 197 3.49 -17.32 -2.06
N PHE A 198 4.36 -17.81 -1.20
CA PHE A 198 3.95 -18.37 0.10
C PHE A 198 3.34 -17.31 1.03
N MET A 199 3.84 -16.06 1.01
CA MET A 199 3.22 -14.96 1.75
C MET A 199 1.80 -14.66 1.23
N VAL A 200 1.61 -14.62 -0.11
CA VAL A 200 0.28 -14.44 -0.71
C VAL A 200 -0.67 -15.57 -0.32
N LEU A 201 -0.22 -16.83 -0.38
CA LEU A 201 -1.01 -17.99 0.10
C LEU A 201 -1.40 -17.83 1.57
N GLY A 202 -0.45 -17.40 2.40
CA GLY A 202 -0.70 -17.11 3.82
C GLY A 202 -1.78 -16.04 4.00
N ARG A 203 -1.76 -14.97 3.21
CA ARG A 203 -2.78 -13.90 3.25
C ARG A 203 -4.16 -14.41 2.86
N VAL A 204 -4.25 -15.22 1.80
CA VAL A 204 -5.52 -15.81 1.36
C VAL A 204 -6.10 -16.71 2.45
N LEU A 205 -5.30 -17.65 2.96
CA LEU A 205 -5.75 -18.57 4.01
C LEU A 205 -6.04 -17.84 5.33
N GLY A 206 -5.25 -16.84 5.69
CA GLY A 206 -5.51 -15.95 6.83
C GLY A 206 -6.85 -15.21 6.69
N GLY A 207 -7.15 -14.69 5.50
CA GLY A 207 -8.44 -14.07 5.21
C GLY A 207 -9.61 -15.03 5.37
N MET A 208 -9.50 -16.24 4.80
CA MET A 208 -10.52 -17.29 4.94
C MET A 208 -10.70 -17.72 6.41
N MET A 209 -9.61 -17.80 7.16
CA MET A 209 -9.65 -18.13 8.59
C MET A 209 -10.40 -17.04 9.38
N HIS A 210 -10.13 -15.77 9.13
CA HIS A 210 -10.81 -14.66 9.79
C HIS A 210 -12.29 -14.53 9.43
N TYR A 211 -12.70 -15.01 8.25
CA TYR A 211 -14.11 -15.06 7.88
C TYR A 211 -14.90 -16.02 8.79
N ARG A 212 -14.27 -17.11 9.25
CA ARG A 212 -14.90 -18.11 10.12
C ARG A 212 -14.61 -17.90 11.61
N LEU A 213 -13.43 -17.40 11.96
CA LEU A 213 -12.97 -17.25 13.33
C LEU A 213 -13.04 -15.77 13.74
N HIS A 214 -13.95 -15.47 14.65
CA HIS A 214 -14.04 -14.14 15.25
C HIS A 214 -13.05 -14.02 16.40
N LEU A 215 -12.21 -13.00 16.38
CA LEU A 215 -11.28 -12.73 17.46
C LEU A 215 -12.03 -12.23 18.70
N PRO A 216 -11.69 -12.75 19.90
CA PRO A 216 -12.32 -12.30 21.14
C PRO A 216 -12.02 -10.82 21.37
N GLU A 217 -13.07 -10.00 21.47
CA GLU A 217 -12.98 -8.54 21.53
C GLU A 217 -12.14 -8.06 22.72
N GLU A 218 -12.27 -8.70 23.86
CA GLU A 218 -11.53 -8.34 25.08
C GLU A 218 -10.02 -8.51 24.96
N HIS A 219 -9.55 -9.33 24.02
CA HIS A 219 -8.15 -9.65 23.83
C HIS A 219 -7.53 -9.05 22.57
N LYS A 220 -8.29 -8.33 21.73
CA LYS A 220 -7.79 -7.75 20.45
C LYS A 220 -6.52 -6.95 20.63
N PHE A 221 -6.40 -6.11 21.67
CA PHE A 221 -5.18 -5.35 21.93
C PHE A 221 -3.96 -6.24 22.18
N LYS A 222 -4.10 -7.28 23.02
CA LYS A 222 -2.98 -8.19 23.33
C LYS A 222 -2.58 -9.00 22.11
N ILE A 223 -3.57 -9.49 21.35
CA ILE A 223 -3.35 -10.23 20.10
C ILE A 223 -2.64 -9.34 19.09
N ALA A 224 -3.07 -8.07 18.93
CA ALA A 224 -2.44 -7.14 18.01
C ALA A 224 -0.96 -6.91 18.33
N VAL A 225 -0.63 -6.58 19.57
CA VAL A 225 0.78 -6.36 19.99
C VAL A 225 1.61 -7.63 19.80
N PHE A 226 1.10 -8.79 20.16
CA PHE A 226 1.77 -10.06 19.94
C PHE A 226 2.03 -10.29 18.44
N VAL A 227 1.02 -10.12 17.60
CA VAL A 227 1.12 -10.28 16.14
C VAL A 227 2.14 -9.31 15.56
N TYR A 228 2.16 -8.05 15.99
CA TYR A 228 3.12 -7.05 15.51
C TYR A 228 4.57 -7.44 15.83
N VAL A 229 4.82 -7.91 17.05
CA VAL A 229 6.16 -8.37 17.45
C VAL A 229 6.57 -9.62 16.70
N VAL A 230 5.66 -10.59 16.54
CA VAL A 230 5.95 -11.84 15.82
C VAL A 230 6.22 -11.56 14.35
N ILE A 231 5.42 -10.74 13.68
CA ILE A 231 5.69 -10.36 12.27
C ILE A 231 7.08 -9.75 12.15
N SER A 232 7.42 -8.79 13.02
CA SER A 232 8.74 -8.14 12.99
C SER A 232 9.88 -9.14 13.21
N ALA A 233 9.70 -10.10 14.12
CA ALA A 233 10.69 -11.16 14.37
C ALA A 233 10.84 -12.10 13.17
N LEU A 234 9.73 -12.58 12.60
CA LEU A 234 9.74 -13.45 11.43
C LEU A 234 10.43 -12.75 10.23
N GLU A 235 10.04 -11.52 9.93
CA GLU A 235 10.57 -10.77 8.79
C GLU A 235 12.01 -10.31 9.02
N GLY A 236 12.40 -9.99 10.25
CA GLY A 236 13.78 -9.63 10.60
C GLY A 236 14.76 -10.79 10.53
N THR A 237 14.28 -12.03 10.59
CA THR A 237 15.16 -13.21 10.70
C THR A 237 15.11 -14.14 9.49
N TYR A 238 14.08 -14.08 8.64
CA TYR A 238 13.89 -15.09 7.60
C TYR A 238 15.05 -15.17 6.59
N LEU A 239 15.73 -14.07 6.27
CA LEU A 239 16.86 -14.05 5.34
C LEU A 239 18.13 -14.79 5.84
N TYR A 240 18.15 -15.22 7.12
CA TYR A 240 19.22 -16.03 7.69
C TYR A 240 18.92 -17.54 7.63
N LEU A 241 17.71 -17.90 7.20
CA LEU A 241 17.21 -19.26 7.25
C LEU A 241 17.39 -19.98 5.91
N PRO A 242 17.40 -21.32 5.89
CA PRO A 242 17.33 -22.07 4.64
C PRO A 242 15.97 -21.82 3.94
N LEU A 243 15.97 -21.99 2.61
CA LEU A 243 14.85 -21.61 1.73
C LEU A 243 13.49 -22.18 2.16
N ALA A 244 13.44 -23.42 2.67
CA ALA A 244 12.22 -24.03 3.16
C ALA A 244 11.61 -23.26 4.35
N LEU A 245 12.45 -22.85 5.28
CA LEU A 245 12.02 -22.04 6.44
C LEU A 245 11.71 -20.59 6.03
N MET A 246 12.41 -20.02 5.05
CA MET A 246 12.04 -18.70 4.48
C MET A 246 10.59 -18.70 3.99
N ARG A 247 10.22 -19.74 3.20
CA ARG A 247 8.84 -19.91 2.71
C ARG A 247 7.83 -20.04 3.84
N LEU A 248 8.14 -20.85 4.85
CA LEU A 248 7.28 -21.03 6.01
C LEU A 248 7.09 -19.72 6.79
N PHE A 249 8.16 -18.95 7.01
CA PHE A 249 8.11 -17.68 7.72
C PHE A 249 7.28 -16.66 6.92
N CYS A 250 7.47 -16.57 5.60
CA CYS A 250 6.66 -15.70 4.75
C CYS A 250 5.18 -16.12 4.73
N PHE A 251 4.88 -17.42 4.73
CA PHE A 251 3.52 -17.92 4.87
C PHE A 251 2.87 -17.46 6.20
N LEU A 252 3.57 -17.64 7.30
CA LEU A 252 3.09 -17.20 8.63
C LEU A 252 2.92 -15.67 8.70
N GLN A 253 3.84 -14.90 8.10
CA GLN A 253 3.70 -13.45 7.94
C GLN A 253 2.44 -13.09 7.17
N GLY A 254 2.13 -13.81 6.10
CA GLY A 254 0.91 -13.61 5.33
C GLY A 254 -0.34 -13.76 6.19
N VAL A 255 -0.45 -14.84 6.95
CA VAL A 255 -1.58 -15.11 7.88
C VAL A 255 -1.69 -14.02 8.95
N LEU A 256 -0.58 -13.72 9.62
CA LEU A 256 -0.54 -12.72 10.69
C LEU A 256 -0.74 -11.30 10.18
N GLY A 257 -0.28 -11.00 8.95
CA GLY A 257 -0.47 -9.71 8.30
C GLY A 257 -1.94 -9.36 8.09
N VAL A 258 -2.76 -10.34 7.69
CA VAL A 258 -4.22 -10.15 7.60
C VAL A 258 -4.84 -9.91 8.98
N THR A 259 -4.36 -10.61 10.00
CA THR A 259 -4.81 -10.41 11.39
C THR A 259 -4.51 -8.98 11.85
N SER A 260 -3.27 -8.51 11.63
CA SER A 260 -2.84 -7.15 11.92
C SER A 260 -3.72 -6.10 11.23
N TYR A 261 -3.93 -6.29 9.93
CA TYR A 261 -4.74 -5.39 9.10
C TYR A 261 -6.19 -5.31 9.59
N ASN A 262 -6.83 -6.47 9.79
CA ASN A 262 -8.23 -6.55 10.21
C ASN A 262 -8.45 -5.91 11.59
N ILE A 263 -7.60 -6.20 12.58
CA ILE A 263 -7.71 -5.59 13.91
C ILE A 263 -7.60 -4.07 13.80
N ARG A 264 -6.61 -3.56 13.09
CA ARG A 264 -6.42 -2.12 12.93
C ARG A 264 -7.60 -1.46 12.24
N ILE A 265 -7.97 -1.94 11.05
CA ILE A 265 -9.04 -1.32 10.24
C ILE A 265 -10.37 -1.37 10.99
N SER A 266 -10.80 -2.55 11.45
CA SER A 266 -12.10 -2.69 12.09
C SER A 266 -12.20 -1.81 13.35
N SER A 267 -11.15 -1.79 14.17
CA SER A 267 -11.14 -1.00 15.41
C SER A 267 -11.10 0.50 15.17
N THR A 268 -10.28 0.97 14.23
CA THR A 268 -10.19 2.41 13.95
C THR A 268 -11.45 2.92 13.26
N GLN A 269 -12.01 2.16 12.31
CA GLN A 269 -13.23 2.56 11.60
C GLN A 269 -14.49 2.55 12.50
N SER A 270 -14.55 1.67 13.50
CA SER A 270 -15.64 1.67 14.48
C SER A 270 -15.50 2.75 15.55
N TYR A 271 -14.28 3.22 15.81
CA TYR A 271 -14.00 4.25 16.82
C TYR A 271 -14.16 5.66 16.28
N VAL A 272 -13.66 5.92 15.08
CA VAL A 272 -13.68 7.27 14.48
C VAL A 272 -15.09 7.62 13.99
N PRO A 273 -15.64 8.79 14.37
CA PRO A 273 -16.92 9.27 13.86
C PRO A 273 -16.92 9.41 12.33
N ASP A 274 -18.09 9.19 11.70
CA ASP A 274 -18.22 9.14 10.24
C ASP A 274 -17.77 10.44 9.54
N ASP A 275 -18.03 11.59 10.15
CA ASP A 275 -17.66 12.92 9.67
C ASP A 275 -16.13 13.17 9.68
N ARG A 276 -15.37 12.36 10.42
CA ARG A 276 -13.90 12.48 10.57
C ARG A 276 -13.11 11.32 9.99
N LYS A 277 -13.77 10.25 9.53
CA LYS A 277 -13.11 9.07 8.97
C LYS A 277 -12.20 9.40 7.80
N GLY A 278 -12.66 10.22 6.85
CA GLY A 278 -11.88 10.63 5.69
C GLY A 278 -10.60 11.39 6.08
N ARG A 279 -10.71 12.35 7.01
CA ARG A 279 -9.57 13.14 7.50
C ARG A 279 -8.56 12.29 8.26
N PHE A 280 -9.03 11.39 9.12
CA PHE A 280 -8.17 10.44 9.84
C PHE A 280 -7.44 9.51 8.88
N ASN A 281 -8.17 8.86 7.96
CA ASN A 281 -7.58 7.91 7.01
C ASN A 281 -6.56 8.59 6.09
N GLY A 282 -6.86 9.79 5.59
CA GLY A 282 -5.94 10.58 4.78
C GLY A 282 -4.66 10.96 5.53
N THR A 283 -4.78 11.42 6.78
CA THR A 283 -3.64 11.74 7.63
C THR A 283 -2.82 10.49 7.98
N PHE A 284 -3.47 9.39 8.31
CA PHE A 284 -2.81 8.10 8.57
C PHE A 284 -2.03 7.62 7.35
N LEU A 285 -2.66 7.61 6.18
CA LEU A 285 -2.03 7.19 4.92
C LEU A 285 -0.81 8.07 4.59
N MET A 286 -0.94 9.39 4.70
CA MET A 286 0.16 10.33 4.46
C MET A 286 1.35 10.03 5.37
N LEU A 287 1.13 9.92 6.67
CA LEU A 287 2.20 9.71 7.65
C LEU A 287 2.88 8.34 7.46
N THR A 288 2.12 7.29 7.19
CA THR A 288 2.66 5.95 6.94
C THR A 288 3.39 5.86 5.60
N THR A 289 2.94 6.58 4.57
CA THR A 289 3.65 6.69 3.28
C THR A 289 4.98 7.39 3.46
N VAL A 290 5.04 8.51 4.21
CA VAL A 290 6.31 9.18 4.55
C VAL A 290 7.23 8.21 5.30
N GLY A 291 6.70 7.44 6.26
CA GLY A 291 7.45 6.39 6.94
C GLY A 291 8.05 5.38 5.95
N SER A 292 7.25 4.86 5.03
CA SER A 292 7.70 3.91 4.00
C SER A 292 8.79 4.48 3.10
N LEU A 293 8.64 5.72 2.63
CA LEU A 293 9.65 6.41 1.80
C LEU A 293 10.96 6.59 2.56
N LEU A 294 10.90 7.02 3.82
CA LEU A 294 12.09 7.13 4.67
C LEU A 294 12.77 5.76 4.85
N GLY A 295 11.99 4.69 5.04
CA GLY A 295 12.51 3.34 5.11
C GLY A 295 13.23 2.90 3.85
N GLN A 296 12.68 3.17 2.68
CA GLN A 296 13.30 2.87 1.39
C GLN A 296 14.63 3.63 1.21
N LEU A 297 14.64 4.93 1.46
CA LEU A 297 15.83 5.77 1.32
C LEU A 297 16.93 5.35 2.29
N LEU A 298 16.61 5.24 3.58
CA LEU A 298 17.58 4.87 4.60
C LEU A 298 18.11 3.45 4.40
N ALA A 299 17.25 2.51 3.99
CA ALA A 299 17.68 1.15 3.70
C ALA A 299 18.63 1.10 2.50
N GLY A 300 18.33 1.86 1.42
CA GLY A 300 19.24 1.98 0.27
C GLY A 300 20.63 2.47 0.68
N MET A 301 20.68 3.55 1.48
CA MET A 301 21.96 4.08 1.98
C MET A 301 22.69 3.11 2.91
N LEU A 302 21.97 2.44 3.81
CA LEU A 302 22.59 1.52 4.76
C LEU A 302 23.11 0.23 4.12
N THR A 303 22.53 -0.20 2.99
CA THR A 303 23.03 -1.38 2.26
C THR A 303 24.40 -1.17 1.60
N GLU A 304 24.88 0.08 1.50
CA GLU A 304 26.25 0.38 1.04
C GLU A 304 27.31 0.06 2.11
N ILE A 305 26.94 0.12 3.39
CA ILE A 305 27.85 -0.04 4.53
C ILE A 305 27.58 -1.30 5.37
N MET A 306 26.40 -1.92 5.21
CA MET A 306 25.98 -3.09 5.97
C MET A 306 25.39 -4.18 5.06
N PRO A 307 25.50 -5.47 5.42
CA PRO A 307 24.86 -6.54 4.69
C PRO A 307 23.32 -6.36 4.64
N MET A 308 22.70 -6.60 3.49
CA MET A 308 21.25 -6.44 3.26
C MET A 308 20.37 -7.08 4.35
N ARG A 309 20.73 -8.32 4.76
CA ARG A 309 20.03 -9.04 5.85
C ARG A 309 20.14 -8.33 7.19
N GLY A 310 21.29 -7.70 7.48
CA GLY A 310 21.51 -6.93 8.70
C GLY A 310 20.68 -5.65 8.72
N VAL A 311 20.60 -4.95 7.58
CA VAL A 311 19.74 -3.75 7.43
C VAL A 311 18.28 -4.11 7.64
N LEU A 312 17.80 -5.20 7.03
CA LEU A 312 16.42 -5.66 7.22
C LEU A 312 16.12 -5.98 8.70
N SER A 313 17.03 -6.73 9.37
CA SER A 313 16.89 -7.05 10.79
C SER A 313 16.84 -5.80 11.66
N LEU A 314 17.63 -4.78 11.36
CA LEU A 314 17.64 -3.51 12.06
C LEU A 314 16.27 -2.81 11.98
N PHE A 315 15.74 -2.64 10.78
CA PHE A 315 14.44 -2.00 10.59
C PHE A 315 13.29 -2.78 11.23
N MET A 316 13.30 -4.11 11.09
CA MET A 316 12.30 -4.97 11.74
C MET A 316 12.46 -4.97 13.27
N GLY A 317 13.69 -4.91 13.78
CA GLY A 317 13.97 -4.73 15.20
C GLY A 317 13.39 -3.41 15.73
N ILE A 318 13.55 -2.30 14.98
CA ILE A 318 12.94 -1.00 15.31
C ILE A 318 11.40 -1.11 15.30
N SER A 319 10.81 -1.77 14.29
CA SER A 319 9.36 -1.99 14.23
C SER A 319 8.86 -2.80 15.41
N GLY A 320 9.52 -3.92 15.74
CA GLY A 320 9.17 -4.76 16.91
C GLY A 320 9.32 -4.02 18.24
N ALA A 321 10.41 -3.27 18.41
CA ALA A 321 10.61 -2.44 19.58
C ALA A 321 9.54 -1.33 19.71
N SER A 322 9.18 -0.70 18.59
CA SER A 322 8.11 0.31 18.56
C SER A 322 6.75 -0.28 18.94
N ALA A 323 6.46 -1.53 18.53
CA ALA A 323 5.24 -2.25 18.95
C ALA A 323 5.19 -2.40 20.48
N VAL A 324 6.29 -2.76 21.12
CA VAL A 324 6.34 -2.94 22.57
C VAL A 324 6.32 -1.59 23.30
N ILE A 325 7.15 -0.63 22.86
CA ILE A 325 7.34 0.63 23.56
C ILE A 325 6.14 1.56 23.34
N ILE A 326 5.76 1.80 22.08
CA ILE A 326 4.70 2.77 21.75
C ILE A 326 3.34 2.25 22.15
N MET A 327 3.01 1.01 21.77
CA MET A 327 1.73 0.41 22.13
C MET A 327 1.64 0.11 23.64
N GLY A 328 2.77 -0.24 24.27
CA GLY A 328 2.86 -0.45 25.72
C GLY A 328 2.60 0.84 26.50
N LYS A 329 3.28 1.97 26.16
CA LYS A 329 3.02 3.29 26.75
C LYS A 329 1.60 3.79 26.45
N GLY A 330 1.10 3.53 25.24
CA GLY A 330 -0.24 3.90 24.82
C GLY A 330 -1.34 2.95 25.27
N ARG A 331 -1.05 1.90 26.06
CA ARG A 331 -1.99 0.82 26.41
C ARG A 331 -3.35 1.32 26.88
N ASN A 332 -3.37 2.27 27.79
CA ASN A 332 -4.61 2.79 28.37
C ASN A 332 -5.46 3.56 27.36
N ALA A 333 -4.87 4.15 26.34
CA ALA A 333 -5.56 4.89 25.28
C ALA A 333 -5.91 3.99 24.08
N VAL A 334 -5.08 3.00 23.73
CA VAL A 334 -5.29 2.12 22.57
C VAL A 334 -6.23 0.97 22.88
N LYS A 335 -6.15 0.39 24.10
CA LYS A 335 -6.99 -0.75 24.51
C LYS A 335 -8.49 -0.46 24.35
N PRO A 336 -9.05 0.71 24.73
CA PRO A 336 -10.47 1.02 24.51
C PRO A 336 -10.85 1.05 23.02
N ILE A 337 -9.93 1.43 22.12
CA ILE A 337 -10.15 1.44 20.68
C ILE A 337 -10.19 0.03 20.12
N TYR A 338 -9.19 -0.80 20.46
CA TYR A 338 -9.06 -2.16 19.93
C TYR A 338 -10.07 -3.15 20.53
N ASN A 339 -10.43 -2.98 21.79
CA ASN A 339 -11.35 -3.86 22.49
C ASN A 339 -12.80 -3.36 22.48
N LYS A 340 -13.11 -2.32 21.69
CA LYS A 340 -14.48 -1.84 21.52
C LYS A 340 -15.34 -2.93 20.90
N LYS A 341 -16.47 -3.24 21.52
CA LYS A 341 -17.50 -4.14 20.97
C LYS A 341 -18.01 -3.54 19.65
N GLN A 342 -18.00 -4.35 18.61
CA GLN A 342 -18.48 -3.99 17.27
C GLN A 342 -19.92 -4.46 17.07
#